data_8e4ec6836c46f24d52f89e076065d616
#
_entry.id   8e4ec6836c46f24d52f89e076065d616
#
_cell.length_a   1.000
_cell.length_b   1.000
_cell.length_c   1.000
_cell.angle_alpha   90.00
_cell.angle_beta   90.00
_cell.angle_gamma   90.00
#
_symmetry.space_group_name_H-M   'P 1'
#
loop_
_entity.id
_entity.type
_entity.pdbx_description
1 polymer ?
#
loop_
_entity_poly.entity_id
_entity_poly.type
_entity_poly.pdbx_seq_one_letter_code
_entity_poly.pdbx_strand_id
1 'polypeptide(L)'
;MRPLLPTVLLCAALTSSTYAQTDTEAEIRSLIAAVRESGCEFNRNGSLHSAEAAAEHLELKYSRGKRYADSAEAFIERLASKSSWSGKPYEMICDGETQPAGDWLTMRLEALRSQ
;
A
#
# COMPACT_ATOMS: atom_id res chain seq x y z
N MET A 1 26.86 -37.72 44.94
CA MET A 1 26.95 -36.52 44.18
C MET A 1 26.27 -36.67 42.84
N ARG A 2 25.27 -35.89 42.60
CA ARG A 2 24.47 -36.02 41.37
C ARG A 2 24.35 -34.70 40.70
N PRO A 3 24.67 -34.63 39.40
CA PRO A 3 24.42 -33.43 38.64
C PRO A 3 22.92 -33.22 38.45
N LEU A 4 22.50 -32.02 38.64
CA LEU A 4 21.15 -31.64 38.34
C LEU A 4 21.08 -31.22 36.89
N LEU A 5 20.19 -31.86 36.17
CA LEU A 5 19.96 -31.48 34.78
C LEU A 5 19.02 -30.28 34.77
N PRO A 6 19.42 -29.21 34.13
CA PRO A 6 18.53 -28.08 34.01
C PRO A 6 17.35 -28.48 33.13
N THR A 7 16.19 -28.19 33.63
CA THR A 7 15.01 -28.31 32.82
C THR A 7 14.99 -27.16 31.84
N VAL A 8 15.19 -27.49 30.59
CA VAL A 8 15.07 -26.47 29.54
C VAL A 8 13.60 -26.29 29.23
N LEU A 9 13.11 -25.13 29.60
CA LEU A 9 11.75 -24.78 29.24
C LEU A 9 11.77 -24.13 27.87
N LEU A 10 11.27 -24.86 26.89
CA LEU A 10 11.17 -24.35 25.55
C LEU A 10 9.85 -23.61 25.42
N CYS A 11 9.95 -22.28 25.38
CA CYS A 11 8.79 -21.46 25.07
C CYS A 11 8.67 -21.34 23.57
N ALA A 12 7.70 -22.00 23.02
CA ALA A 12 7.36 -21.80 21.62
C ALA A 12 6.69 -20.44 21.48
N ALA A 13 7.33 -19.55 20.76
CA ALA A 13 6.73 -18.28 20.42
C ALA A 13 5.66 -18.52 19.37
N LEU A 14 4.43 -18.23 19.73
CA LEU A 14 3.32 -18.31 18.79
C LEU A 14 3.30 -17.01 17.99
N THR A 15 3.56 -17.13 16.72
CA THR A 15 3.39 -16.01 15.81
C THR A 15 1.91 -15.85 15.51
N SER A 16 1.38 -14.71 15.83
CA SER A 16 -0.02 -14.43 15.59
C SER A 16 -0.26 -13.95 14.18
N SER A 17 -1.45 -14.19 13.68
CA SER A 17 -1.88 -13.75 12.35
C SER A 17 -1.95 -12.22 12.20
N THR A 18 -1.76 -11.47 13.27
CA THR A 18 -1.71 -10.01 13.22
C THR A 18 -0.58 -9.47 12.36
N TYR A 19 0.48 -10.24 12.15
CA TYR A 19 1.59 -9.83 11.26
C TYR A 19 1.10 -9.56 9.83
N ALA A 20 0.20 -10.39 9.30
CA ALA A 20 -0.29 -10.22 7.94
C ALA A 20 -1.06 -8.91 7.77
N GLN A 21 -1.87 -8.51 8.75
CA GLN A 21 -2.59 -7.24 8.72
C GLN A 21 -1.67 -6.05 8.85
N THR A 22 -0.65 -6.14 9.72
CA THR A 22 0.34 -5.09 9.90
C THR A 22 1.14 -4.89 8.63
N ASP A 23 1.54 -5.98 7.97
CA ASP A 23 2.25 -5.93 6.70
C ASP A 23 1.41 -5.27 5.62
N THR A 24 0.15 -5.65 5.50
CA THR A 24 -0.76 -5.08 4.51
C THR A 24 -0.92 -3.59 4.72
N GLU A 25 -1.20 -3.17 5.94
CA GLU A 25 -1.35 -1.75 6.25
C GLU A 25 -0.05 -0.99 5.99
N ALA A 26 1.09 -1.55 6.40
CA ALA A 26 2.39 -0.93 6.18
C ALA A 26 2.69 -0.80 4.68
N GLU A 27 2.40 -1.81 3.89
CA GLU A 27 2.57 -1.74 2.44
C GLU A 27 1.69 -0.66 1.81
N ILE A 28 0.43 -0.60 2.20
CA ILE A 28 -0.49 0.41 1.67
C ILE A 28 -0.02 1.81 2.03
N ARG A 29 0.39 2.03 3.27
CA ARG A 29 0.89 3.33 3.69
C ARG A 29 2.19 3.70 2.98
N SER A 30 3.05 2.72 2.72
CA SER A 30 4.26 2.95 1.92
C SER A 30 3.95 3.34 0.49
N LEU A 31 2.92 2.73 -0.11
CA LEU A 31 2.46 3.12 -1.45
C LEU A 31 1.92 4.54 -1.48
N ILE A 32 1.13 4.91 -0.50
CA ILE A 32 0.60 6.28 -0.40
C ILE A 32 1.74 7.28 -0.20
N ALA A 33 2.71 6.96 0.65
CA ALA A 33 3.90 7.78 0.84
C ALA A 33 4.71 7.92 -0.45
N ALA A 34 4.83 6.83 -1.22
CA ALA A 34 5.52 6.87 -2.51
C ALA A 34 4.84 7.83 -3.50
N VAL A 35 3.51 7.85 -3.52
CA VAL A 35 2.77 8.83 -4.33
C VAL A 35 3.09 10.25 -3.87
N ARG A 36 3.04 10.49 -2.57
CA ARG A 36 3.30 11.82 -1.99
C ARG A 36 4.68 12.33 -2.36
N GLU A 37 5.68 11.45 -2.35
CA GLU A 37 7.07 11.79 -2.58
C GLU A 37 7.48 11.72 -4.05
N SER A 38 6.57 11.29 -4.93
CA SER A 38 6.90 11.02 -6.33
C SER A 38 7.28 12.26 -7.13
N GLY A 39 6.78 13.43 -6.75
CA GLY A 39 6.91 14.63 -7.56
C GLY A 39 6.08 14.60 -8.83
N CYS A 40 5.27 13.57 -9.03
CA CYS A 40 4.43 13.42 -10.21
C CYS A 40 3.10 14.15 -10.03
N GLU A 41 2.43 14.42 -11.14
CA GLU A 41 1.05 14.86 -11.11
C GLU A 41 0.12 13.64 -11.20
N PHE A 42 -1.10 13.83 -10.74
CA PHE A 42 -2.10 12.77 -10.68
C PHE A 42 -3.36 13.24 -11.38
N ASN A 43 -3.78 12.54 -12.40
CA ASN A 43 -5.01 12.86 -13.12
C ASN A 43 -6.16 12.04 -12.56
N ARG A 44 -7.17 12.75 -12.06
CA ARG A 44 -8.38 12.13 -11.53
C ARG A 44 -9.58 12.78 -12.21
N ASN A 45 -10.27 11.99 -13.01
CA ASN A 45 -11.46 12.44 -13.76
C ASN A 45 -11.20 13.69 -14.59
N GLY A 46 -10.02 13.78 -15.20
CA GLY A 46 -9.64 14.91 -16.05
C GLY A 46 -9.06 16.11 -15.31
N SER A 47 -8.97 16.05 -13.98
CA SER A 47 -8.37 17.11 -13.18
C SER A 47 -6.99 16.70 -12.71
N LEU A 48 -6.03 17.60 -12.85
CA LEU A 48 -4.66 17.37 -12.38
C LEU A 48 -4.52 17.77 -10.92
N HIS A 49 -3.86 16.94 -10.16
CA HIS A 49 -3.60 17.15 -8.74
C HIS A 49 -2.12 17.00 -8.47
N SER A 50 -1.64 17.69 -7.45
CA SER A 50 -0.27 17.50 -6.98
C SER A 50 -0.11 16.13 -6.35
N ALA A 51 1.13 15.67 -6.24
CA ALA A 51 1.44 14.41 -5.58
C ALA A 51 0.90 14.37 -4.14
N GLU A 52 1.04 15.48 -3.42
CA GLU A 52 0.54 15.56 -2.06
C GLU A 52 -0.98 15.45 -1.99
N ALA A 53 -1.69 16.18 -2.85
CA ALA A 53 -3.16 16.11 -2.90
C ALA A 53 -3.62 14.71 -3.30
N ALA A 54 -2.92 14.06 -4.22
CA ALA A 54 -3.22 12.70 -4.62
C ALA A 54 -3.06 11.72 -3.44
N ALA A 55 -1.97 11.86 -2.68
CA ALA A 55 -1.75 11.01 -1.51
C ALA A 55 -2.83 11.20 -0.45
N GLU A 56 -3.23 12.44 -0.18
CA GLU A 56 -4.33 12.73 0.75
C GLU A 56 -5.63 12.07 0.29
N HIS A 57 -5.90 12.12 -1.00
CA HIS A 57 -7.09 11.48 -1.56
C HIS A 57 -7.04 9.96 -1.39
N LEU A 58 -5.88 9.34 -1.62
CA LEU A 58 -5.71 7.90 -1.43
C LEU A 58 -5.83 7.51 0.05
N GLU A 59 -5.32 8.33 0.96
CA GLU A 59 -5.51 8.11 2.40
C GLU A 59 -6.99 8.11 2.76
N LEU A 60 -7.75 9.06 2.22
CA LEU A 60 -9.18 9.14 2.46
C LEU A 60 -9.90 7.90 1.92
N LYS A 61 -9.57 7.48 0.69
CA LYS A 61 -10.15 6.28 0.11
C LYS A 61 -9.83 5.05 0.94
N TYR A 62 -8.59 4.95 1.42
CA TYR A 62 -8.19 3.84 2.28
C TYR A 62 -8.96 3.84 3.60
N SER A 63 -9.06 4.99 4.25
CA SER A 63 -9.77 5.07 5.54
C SER A 63 -11.25 4.71 5.42
N ARG A 64 -11.86 5.03 4.30
CA ARG A 64 -13.28 4.74 4.05
C ARG A 64 -13.52 3.34 3.50
N GLY A 65 -12.53 2.78 2.84
CA GLY A 65 -12.67 1.52 2.13
C GLY A 65 -11.77 0.40 2.64
N LYS A 66 -11.32 0.44 3.89
CA LYS A 66 -10.40 -0.58 4.45
C LYS A 66 -10.88 -2.01 4.23
N ARG A 67 -12.19 -2.24 4.32
CA ARG A 67 -12.77 -3.57 4.12
C ARG A 67 -12.54 -4.14 2.73
N TYR A 68 -12.23 -3.28 1.75
CA TYR A 68 -11.95 -3.70 0.38
C TYR A 68 -10.45 -3.84 0.10
N ALA A 69 -9.62 -3.52 1.07
CA ALA A 69 -8.16 -3.49 0.94
C ALA A 69 -7.50 -4.49 1.88
N ASP A 70 -7.86 -5.76 1.72
CA ASP A 70 -7.32 -6.85 2.52
C ASP A 70 -5.90 -7.26 2.11
N SER A 71 -5.40 -6.68 1.02
CA SER A 71 -4.01 -6.79 0.57
C SER A 71 -3.61 -5.50 -0.13
N ALA A 72 -2.31 -5.27 -0.30
CA ALA A 72 -1.84 -4.12 -1.06
C ALA A 72 -2.34 -4.17 -2.51
N GLU A 73 -2.37 -5.36 -3.10
CA GLU A 73 -2.93 -5.55 -4.44
C GLU A 73 -4.40 -5.16 -4.51
N ALA A 74 -5.18 -5.57 -3.51
CA ALA A 74 -6.60 -5.21 -3.45
C ALA A 74 -6.78 -3.70 -3.28
N PHE A 75 -5.94 -3.05 -2.48
CA PHE A 75 -5.94 -1.60 -2.36
C PHE A 75 -5.71 -0.94 -3.72
N ILE A 76 -4.69 -1.38 -4.45
CA ILE A 76 -4.38 -0.84 -5.78
C ILE A 76 -5.59 -1.01 -6.71
N GLU A 77 -6.07 -2.23 -6.83
CA GLU A 77 -7.14 -2.57 -7.78
C GLU A 77 -8.45 -1.88 -7.44
N ARG A 78 -8.85 -1.92 -6.18
CA ARG A 78 -10.20 -1.51 -5.78
C ARG A 78 -10.32 -0.05 -5.38
N LEU A 79 -9.24 0.55 -4.87
CA LEU A 79 -9.31 1.89 -4.32
C LEU A 79 -8.43 2.91 -5.04
N ALA A 80 -7.26 2.50 -5.53
CA ALA A 80 -6.24 3.44 -5.97
C ALA A 80 -6.06 3.53 -7.48
N SER A 81 -6.66 2.63 -8.27
CA SER A 81 -6.42 2.61 -9.71
C SER A 81 -7.46 3.35 -10.53
N LYS A 82 -8.63 3.61 -9.94
CA LYS A 82 -9.72 4.25 -10.68
C LYS A 82 -10.68 4.97 -9.74
N SER A 83 -11.44 5.88 -10.32
CA SER A 83 -12.49 6.58 -9.61
C SER A 83 -13.60 5.60 -9.20
N SER A 84 -13.95 5.61 -7.93
CA SER A 84 -15.07 4.82 -7.43
C SER A 84 -16.41 5.33 -7.95
N TRP A 85 -16.43 6.58 -8.41
CA TRP A 85 -17.63 7.22 -8.91
C TRP A 85 -17.85 7.01 -10.40
N SER A 86 -16.82 7.28 -11.22
CA SER A 86 -16.94 7.25 -12.69
C SER A 86 -16.38 5.97 -13.32
N GLY A 87 -15.54 5.22 -12.59
CA GLY A 87 -14.83 4.07 -13.12
C GLY A 87 -13.65 4.43 -14.01
N LYS A 88 -13.38 5.72 -14.22
CA LYS A 88 -12.24 6.14 -15.06
C LYS A 88 -10.93 5.86 -14.36
N PRO A 89 -9.95 5.29 -15.07
CA PRO A 89 -8.62 5.07 -14.50
C PRO A 89 -7.98 6.37 -14.05
N TYR A 90 -7.29 6.32 -12.92
CA TYR A 90 -6.38 7.38 -12.52
C TYR A 90 -5.08 7.25 -13.29
N GLU A 91 -4.42 8.36 -13.52
CA GLU A 91 -3.15 8.38 -14.23
C GLU A 91 -2.09 9.13 -13.42
N MET A 92 -0.86 8.63 -13.49
CA MET A 92 0.31 9.32 -12.97
C MET A 92 1.05 9.97 -14.13
N ILE A 93 1.46 11.20 -13.95
CA ILE A 93 2.23 11.94 -14.95
C ILE A 93 3.56 12.28 -14.31
N CYS A 94 4.60 11.55 -14.70
CA CYS A 94 5.94 11.68 -14.15
C CYS A 94 6.90 12.05 -15.27
N ASP A 95 7.62 13.15 -15.11
CA ASP A 95 8.58 13.62 -16.12
C ASP A 95 7.98 13.73 -17.52
N GLY A 96 6.72 14.17 -17.60
CA GLY A 96 6.02 14.31 -18.86
C GLY A 96 5.44 13.03 -19.44
N GLU A 97 5.65 11.90 -18.81
CA GLU A 97 5.10 10.61 -19.24
C GLU A 97 3.88 10.24 -18.42
N THR A 98 2.82 9.83 -19.11
CA THR A 98 1.56 9.43 -18.50
C THR A 98 1.45 7.92 -18.49
N GLN A 99 1.06 7.37 -17.35
CA GLN A 99 0.79 5.94 -17.22
C GLN A 99 -0.36 5.71 -16.24
N PRO A 100 -1.06 4.58 -16.34
CA PRO A 100 -2.10 4.26 -15.37
C PRO A 100 -1.52 4.22 -13.94
N ALA A 101 -2.24 4.83 -13.01
CA ALA A 101 -1.80 4.86 -11.61
C ALA A 101 -1.69 3.46 -11.03
N GLY A 102 -2.59 2.55 -11.42
CA GLY A 102 -2.52 1.14 -10.98
C GLY A 102 -1.22 0.47 -11.38
N ASP A 103 -0.74 0.73 -12.60
CA ASP A 103 0.53 0.17 -13.07
C ASP A 103 1.72 0.76 -12.30
N TRP A 104 1.71 2.07 -12.09
CA TRP A 104 2.76 2.73 -11.31
C TRP A 104 2.83 2.17 -9.89
N LEU A 105 1.67 2.04 -9.25
CA LEU A 105 1.60 1.51 -7.88
C LEU A 105 2.03 0.05 -7.80
N THR A 106 1.67 -0.76 -8.81
CA THR A 106 2.10 -2.16 -8.86
C THR A 106 3.61 -2.26 -8.95
N MET A 107 4.25 -1.44 -9.79
CA MET A 107 5.70 -1.40 -9.88
C MET A 107 6.34 -0.98 -8.56
N ARG A 108 5.76 0.00 -7.88
CA ARG A 108 6.26 0.42 -6.56
C ARG A 108 6.13 -0.68 -5.52
N LEU A 109 5.03 -1.41 -5.54
CA LEU A 109 4.83 -2.54 -4.63
C LEU A 109 5.89 -3.62 -4.85
N GLU A 110 6.15 -3.95 -6.10
CA GLU A 110 7.21 -4.90 -6.45
C GLU A 110 8.57 -4.44 -5.95
N ALA A 111 8.88 -3.15 -6.12
CA ALA A 111 10.13 -2.57 -5.65
C ALA A 111 10.24 -2.64 -4.12
N LEU A 112 9.16 -2.35 -3.40
CA LEU A 112 9.13 -2.47 -1.94
C LEU A 112 9.40 -3.89 -1.47
N ARG A 113 8.85 -4.86 -2.18
CA ARG A 113 8.97 -6.28 -1.81
C ARG A 113 10.33 -6.87 -2.18
N SER A 114 11.08 -6.19 -3.03
CA SER A 114 12.42 -6.62 -3.46
C SER A 114 13.54 -6.10 -2.56
N GLN A 115 13.22 -5.31 -1.57
CA GLN A 115 14.20 -4.77 -0.64
C GLN A 115 14.66 -5.80 0.38
#